data_5ac35ec04244f0059b77839282bdddbf
#
_entry.id   5ac35ec04244f0059b77839282bdddbf
#
_cell.length_a   1.000
_cell.length_b   1.000
_cell.length_c   1.000
_cell.angle_alpha   90.00
_cell.angle_beta   90.00
_cell.angle_gamma   90.00
#
_symmetry.space_group_name_H-M   'P 1'
#
loop_
_entity.id
_entity.type
_entity.pdbx_description
1 polymer ?
#
loop_
_entity_poly.entity_id
_entity_poly.type
_entity_poly.pdbx_seq_one_letter_code
_entity_poly.pdbx_strand_id
1 'polypeptide(L)'
;MPAGVAETDDFFPMARATAAGTRPPATNRALAGSVPAPILFSSPFMPNPDLSILVVDDAKFSSAMIGRALSQAGYQDIRFASSASEALQQLEQRPVSVLLADWLMPEMDGLELTARVRQLDESINHYTYIVLLTGKEGENVLGEAFDRGVDDFVSKAAMNEQLVPRIYAADRLCNTLQRLLVENRLLTENIARMEERNLVDTLTGLGNPRYLRQKLADSLRQVETRGGALCYLLVGMPEAPVLRQRHGESFHRELLLGVARRLQQLVRPLDVLVRLDEQHFALITLVEDLHECSSSSFKRLHDGLNLKAFKTSEGFISLKAGIAMLGLDSGALPLGIDELLQRTEALLPDAYASGRIATCRLPALR
;
A
#
# COMPACT_ATOMS: atom_id res chain seq x y z
N MET A 1 40.96 10.41 -55.76
CA MET A 1 42.37 10.29 -56.09
C MET A 1 43.13 11.40 -55.44
N PRO A 2 44.34 11.19 -54.89
CA PRO A 2 44.69 10.15 -53.90
C PRO A 2 45.39 10.74 -52.66
N ALA A 3 45.50 9.88 -51.64
CA ALA A 3 46.69 9.41 -50.93
C ALA A 3 47.47 10.37 -49.97
N GLY A 4 47.85 9.74 -48.88
CA GLY A 4 49.08 9.94 -48.14
C GLY A 4 48.88 9.73 -46.64
N VAL A 5 49.00 8.58 -46.14
CA VAL A 5 49.94 7.79 -45.34
C VAL A 5 51.12 8.59 -44.76
N ALA A 6 51.35 8.54 -43.46
CA ALA A 6 52.63 8.39 -42.78
C ALA A 6 52.49 8.02 -41.32
N GLU A 7 53.00 6.84 -40.99
CA GLU A 7 53.48 6.32 -39.69
C GLU A 7 54.67 7.15 -39.14
N THR A 8 54.87 7.08 -37.84
CA THR A 8 56.14 6.89 -37.09
C THR A 8 55.85 6.86 -35.63
N ASP A 9 55.93 5.76 -34.96
CA ASP A 9 56.99 5.08 -34.22
C ASP A 9 57.75 5.89 -33.16
N ASP A 10 57.86 5.17 -32.00
CA ASP A 10 58.91 5.16 -31.01
C ASP A 10 58.97 6.18 -29.85
N PHE A 11 58.83 5.73 -28.63
CA PHE A 11 59.94 5.49 -27.66
C PHE A 11 59.40 5.33 -26.22
N PHE A 12 59.60 4.11 -25.66
CA PHE A 12 59.68 3.91 -24.22
C PHE A 12 61.01 4.43 -23.67
N PRO A 13 61.09 4.81 -22.38
CA PRO A 13 61.81 3.92 -21.46
C PRO A 13 61.20 3.73 -20.08
N MET A 14 61.46 2.55 -19.56
CA MET A 14 61.33 2.09 -18.20
C MET A 14 62.03 2.97 -17.16
N ALA A 15 61.39 3.17 -15.97
CA ALA A 15 62.07 3.39 -14.72
C ALA A 15 61.33 2.73 -13.54
N ARG A 16 62.15 2.11 -12.69
CA ARG A 16 61.81 1.19 -11.59
C ARG A 16 61.13 1.86 -10.37
N ALA A 17 60.29 1.04 -9.78
CA ALA A 17 59.84 0.85 -8.43
C ALA A 17 60.39 1.70 -7.28
N THR A 18 59.47 2.24 -6.44
CA THR A 18 59.61 2.17 -4.97
C THR A 18 58.19 2.00 -4.36
N ALA A 19 58.11 1.04 -3.46
CA ALA A 19 56.91 0.68 -2.72
C ALA A 19 56.62 1.71 -1.61
N ALA A 20 55.40 2.24 -1.56
CA ALA A 20 54.84 2.82 -0.36
C ALA A 20 53.35 2.49 -0.33
N GLY A 21 52.94 1.80 0.73
CA GLY A 21 51.57 1.31 0.89
C GLY A 21 50.53 2.41 1.02
N THR A 22 49.51 2.30 0.19
CA THR A 22 48.27 3.03 0.38
C THR A 22 47.12 2.01 0.42
N ARG A 23 46.39 2.06 1.55
CA ARG A 23 45.12 1.32 1.75
C ARG A 23 44.16 1.61 0.60
N PRO A 24 43.45 0.59 0.08
CA PRO A 24 42.40 0.82 -0.88
C PRO A 24 41.18 1.47 -0.19
N PRO A 25 40.44 2.33 -0.90
CA PRO A 25 39.24 2.94 -0.39
C PRO A 25 38.15 1.88 -0.19
N ALA A 26 37.36 2.05 0.87
CA ALA A 26 36.22 1.21 1.21
C ALA A 26 35.27 1.09 0.01
N THR A 27 35.24 -0.11 -0.57
CA THR A 27 34.23 -0.46 -1.57
C THR A 27 32.86 -0.46 -0.94
N ASN A 28 31.98 0.37 -1.49
CA ASN A 28 30.53 0.34 -1.31
C ASN A 28 30.06 -1.12 -1.40
N ARG A 29 29.68 -1.68 -0.27
CA ARG A 29 29.01 -2.97 -0.21
C ARG A 29 27.58 -2.74 -0.71
N ALA A 30 27.38 -2.84 -2.03
CA ALA A 30 26.09 -2.95 -2.64
C ALA A 30 25.31 -4.05 -1.88
N LEU A 31 24.11 -3.71 -1.45
CA LEU A 31 23.12 -4.67 -0.96
C LEU A 31 22.82 -5.65 -2.10
N ALA A 32 23.64 -6.71 -2.15
CA ALA A 32 23.32 -7.88 -2.96
C ALA A 32 22.10 -8.51 -2.28
N GLY A 33 20.92 -8.24 -2.83
CA GLY A 33 19.73 -8.99 -2.50
C GLY A 33 20.07 -10.48 -2.69
N SER A 34 20.01 -11.23 -1.62
CA SER A 34 20.18 -12.68 -1.66
C SER A 34 19.07 -13.23 -2.56
N VAL A 35 19.43 -13.61 -3.78
CA VAL A 35 18.58 -14.46 -4.63
C VAL A 35 18.35 -15.73 -3.81
N PRO A 36 17.10 -16.13 -3.50
CA PRO A 36 16.87 -17.37 -2.79
C PRO A 36 17.49 -18.51 -3.59
N ALA A 37 18.27 -19.36 -2.92
CA ALA A 37 18.88 -20.52 -3.53
C ALA A 37 17.81 -21.36 -4.24
N PRO A 38 18.11 -21.97 -5.40
CA PRO A 38 17.17 -22.83 -6.07
C PRO A 38 16.72 -23.94 -5.11
N ILE A 39 15.41 -24.13 -5.00
CA ILE A 39 14.82 -25.17 -4.16
C ILE A 39 15.25 -26.50 -4.77
N LEU A 40 16.29 -27.12 -4.21
CA LEU A 40 16.69 -28.48 -4.55
C LEU A 40 15.63 -29.44 -4.01
N PHE A 41 14.79 -29.97 -4.90
CA PHE A 41 13.82 -31.03 -4.61
C PHE A 41 14.55 -32.36 -4.39
N SER A 42 15.25 -32.53 -3.29
CA SER A 42 15.98 -33.78 -2.98
C SER A 42 15.66 -34.38 -1.60
N SER A 43 14.64 -33.89 -0.90
CA SER A 43 14.13 -34.57 0.29
C SER A 43 12.87 -35.37 -0.06
N PRO A 44 12.73 -36.63 0.43
CA PRO A 44 11.49 -37.35 0.28
C PRO A 44 10.35 -36.49 0.83
N PHE A 45 9.24 -36.44 0.08
CA PHE A 45 8.07 -35.67 0.50
C PHE A 45 7.58 -36.21 1.86
N MET A 46 7.62 -35.40 2.88
CA MET A 46 7.03 -35.70 4.17
C MET A 46 5.66 -35.01 4.23
N PRO A 47 4.57 -35.78 4.36
CA PRO A 47 3.23 -35.21 4.48
C PRO A 47 3.15 -34.34 5.74
N ASN A 48 2.41 -33.24 5.65
CA ASN A 48 2.09 -32.42 6.80
C ASN A 48 1.02 -33.13 7.65
N PRO A 49 1.33 -33.65 8.83
CA PRO A 49 0.35 -34.38 9.65
C PRO A 49 -0.82 -33.52 10.08
N ASP A 50 -0.62 -32.19 10.16
CA ASP A 50 -1.62 -31.21 10.59
C ASP A 50 -2.44 -30.64 9.41
N LEU A 51 -2.26 -31.16 8.20
CA LEU A 51 -3.09 -30.79 7.06
C LEU A 51 -4.55 -31.13 7.36
N SER A 52 -5.40 -30.13 7.45
CA SER A 52 -6.82 -30.34 7.75
C SER A 52 -7.56 -30.83 6.50
N ILE A 53 -8.14 -32.02 6.59
CA ILE A 53 -8.86 -32.68 5.50
C ILE A 53 -10.29 -32.93 5.93
N LEU A 54 -11.29 -32.56 5.12
CA LEU A 54 -12.68 -32.90 5.29
C LEU A 54 -13.10 -33.88 4.19
N VAL A 55 -13.61 -35.04 4.58
CA VAL A 55 -14.16 -36.05 3.70
C VAL A 55 -15.67 -35.99 3.76
N VAL A 56 -16.32 -35.79 2.63
CA VAL A 56 -17.78 -35.70 2.50
C VAL A 56 -18.28 -36.79 1.57
N ASP A 57 -18.95 -37.78 2.14
CA ASP A 57 -19.48 -38.93 1.42
C ASP A 57 -20.63 -39.52 2.22
N ASP A 58 -21.79 -39.74 1.61
CA ASP A 58 -22.97 -40.34 2.26
C ASP A 58 -22.83 -41.85 2.55
N ALA A 59 -21.87 -42.48 1.86
CA ALA A 59 -21.55 -43.90 2.07
C ALA A 59 -20.49 -44.10 3.16
N LYS A 60 -20.89 -44.53 4.35
CA LYS A 60 -19.99 -44.78 5.50
C LYS A 60 -18.79 -45.68 5.19
N PHE A 61 -18.96 -46.64 4.30
CA PHE A 61 -17.89 -47.55 3.90
C PHE A 61 -16.80 -46.81 3.08
N SER A 62 -17.22 -45.98 2.16
CA SER A 62 -16.31 -45.16 1.35
C SER A 62 -15.50 -44.20 2.23
N SER A 63 -16.18 -43.43 3.10
CA SER A 63 -15.55 -42.53 4.07
C SER A 63 -14.51 -43.23 4.96
N ALA A 64 -14.84 -44.45 5.43
CA ALA A 64 -13.91 -45.22 6.26
C ALA A 64 -12.68 -45.72 5.51
N MET A 65 -12.83 -46.10 4.22
CA MET A 65 -11.70 -46.47 3.37
C MET A 65 -10.77 -45.27 3.09
N ILE A 66 -11.35 -44.11 2.74
CA ILE A 66 -10.62 -42.89 2.52
C ILE A 66 -9.85 -42.49 3.79
N GLY A 67 -10.51 -42.45 4.93
CA GLY A 67 -9.89 -42.10 6.21
C GLY A 67 -8.72 -43.03 6.56
N ARG A 68 -8.86 -44.34 6.31
CA ARG A 68 -7.79 -45.31 6.52
C ARG A 68 -6.58 -45.05 5.61
N ALA A 69 -6.81 -44.78 4.33
CA ALA A 69 -5.77 -44.49 3.38
C ALA A 69 -4.99 -43.18 3.74
N LEU A 70 -5.72 -42.15 4.13
CA LEU A 70 -5.12 -40.87 4.57
C LEU A 70 -4.31 -41.03 5.87
N SER A 71 -4.87 -41.76 6.86
CA SER A 71 -4.16 -42.03 8.12
C SER A 71 -2.87 -42.84 7.90
N GLN A 72 -2.92 -43.84 7.01
CA GLN A 72 -1.72 -44.61 6.62
C GLN A 72 -0.69 -43.78 5.90
N ALA A 73 -1.13 -42.74 5.16
CA ALA A 73 -0.26 -41.79 4.51
C ALA A 73 0.37 -40.74 5.47
N GLY A 74 -0.06 -40.73 6.76
CA GLY A 74 0.53 -39.86 7.79
C GLY A 74 -0.30 -38.63 8.18
N TYR A 75 -1.50 -38.44 7.60
CA TYR A 75 -2.41 -37.34 7.95
C TYR A 75 -3.19 -37.67 9.23
N GLN A 76 -3.34 -36.68 10.13
CA GLN A 76 -3.95 -36.86 11.44
C GLN A 76 -5.25 -36.05 11.61
N ASP A 77 -5.34 -34.86 11.03
CA ASP A 77 -6.51 -33.96 11.10
C ASP A 77 -7.51 -34.29 9.98
N ILE A 78 -8.21 -35.40 10.14
CA ILE A 78 -9.20 -35.87 9.16
C ILE A 78 -10.60 -35.82 9.80
N ARG A 79 -11.47 -35.02 9.20
CA ARG A 79 -12.87 -34.88 9.59
C ARG A 79 -13.78 -35.53 8.56
N PHE A 80 -14.97 -35.88 8.96
CA PHE A 80 -15.96 -36.56 8.12
C PHE A 80 -17.30 -35.83 8.20
N ALA A 81 -17.99 -35.76 7.09
CA ALA A 81 -19.37 -35.31 6.97
C ALA A 81 -20.14 -36.28 6.09
N SER A 82 -21.37 -36.58 6.48
CA SER A 82 -22.26 -37.49 5.75
C SER A 82 -23.15 -36.78 4.73
N SER A 83 -23.10 -35.46 4.67
CA SER A 83 -23.84 -34.62 3.72
C SER A 83 -23.13 -33.30 3.45
N ALA A 84 -23.50 -32.68 2.35
CA ALA A 84 -22.99 -31.35 2.01
C ALA A 84 -23.39 -30.29 3.05
N SER A 85 -24.58 -30.37 3.64
CA SER A 85 -25.05 -29.45 4.67
C SER A 85 -24.22 -29.57 5.95
N GLU A 86 -23.89 -30.79 6.38
CA GLU A 86 -23.00 -31.03 7.52
C GLU A 86 -21.58 -30.52 7.23
N ALA A 87 -21.08 -30.71 6.00
CA ALA A 87 -19.79 -30.22 5.58
C ALA A 87 -19.70 -28.68 5.67
N LEU A 88 -20.72 -27.97 5.20
CA LEU A 88 -20.75 -26.49 5.27
C LEU A 88 -20.75 -26.00 6.72
N GLN A 89 -21.53 -26.64 7.62
CA GLN A 89 -21.53 -26.31 9.05
C GLN A 89 -20.13 -26.47 9.67
N GLN A 90 -19.44 -27.57 9.32
CA GLN A 90 -18.08 -27.81 9.81
C GLN A 90 -17.09 -26.84 9.27
N LEU A 91 -17.20 -26.39 7.99
CA LEU A 91 -16.34 -25.43 7.34
C LEU A 91 -16.51 -24.03 7.93
N GLU A 92 -17.74 -23.62 8.25
CA GLU A 92 -18.02 -22.34 8.93
C GLU A 92 -17.38 -22.28 10.33
N GLN A 93 -17.38 -23.41 11.07
CA GLN A 93 -16.74 -23.47 12.39
C GLN A 93 -15.21 -23.49 12.30
N ARG A 94 -14.68 -24.27 11.38
CA ARG A 94 -13.24 -24.42 11.18
C ARG A 94 -12.94 -24.76 9.72
N PRO A 95 -12.34 -23.84 8.95
CA PRO A 95 -11.92 -24.09 7.58
C PRO A 95 -11.00 -25.30 7.45
N VAL A 96 -10.89 -25.87 6.24
CA VAL A 96 -9.99 -26.97 5.92
C VAL A 96 -9.07 -26.63 4.79
N SER A 97 -7.91 -27.27 4.74
CA SER A 97 -6.98 -27.13 3.62
C SER A 97 -7.41 -27.95 2.41
N VAL A 98 -8.00 -29.12 2.64
CA VAL A 98 -8.42 -30.04 1.58
C VAL A 98 -9.85 -30.52 1.84
N LEU A 99 -10.69 -30.45 0.83
CA LEU A 99 -12.02 -31.02 0.79
C LEU A 99 -12.03 -32.20 -0.20
N LEU A 100 -12.36 -33.38 0.28
CA LEU A 100 -12.67 -34.57 -0.54
C LEU A 100 -14.17 -34.77 -0.54
N ALA A 101 -14.85 -34.54 -1.62
CA ALA A 101 -16.30 -34.68 -1.68
C ALA A 101 -16.73 -35.68 -2.74
N ASP A 102 -17.73 -36.51 -2.42
CA ASP A 102 -18.40 -37.29 -3.45
C ASP A 102 -19.12 -36.35 -4.41
N TRP A 103 -19.04 -36.66 -5.68
CA TRP A 103 -19.78 -35.96 -6.72
C TRP A 103 -21.29 -36.08 -6.54
N LEU A 104 -21.76 -37.32 -6.32
CA LEU A 104 -23.18 -37.64 -6.23
C LEU A 104 -23.59 -37.83 -4.78
N MET A 105 -24.21 -36.80 -4.21
CA MET A 105 -24.78 -36.85 -2.88
C MET A 105 -26.26 -36.46 -2.92
N PRO A 106 -27.09 -36.94 -1.97
CA PRO A 106 -28.47 -36.49 -1.80
C PRO A 106 -28.53 -34.99 -1.48
N GLU A 107 -29.61 -34.30 -1.88
CA GLU A 107 -29.94 -32.90 -1.61
C GLU A 107 -29.02 -31.87 -2.30
N MET A 108 -27.72 -31.99 -2.15
CA MET A 108 -26.70 -31.08 -2.73
C MET A 108 -25.53 -31.90 -3.24
N ASP A 109 -25.25 -31.81 -4.52
CA ASP A 109 -24.13 -32.52 -5.14
C ASP A 109 -22.76 -31.86 -4.84
N GLY A 110 -21.68 -32.55 -5.23
CA GLY A 110 -20.31 -32.06 -4.99
C GLY A 110 -19.97 -30.76 -5.73
N LEU A 111 -20.62 -30.46 -6.85
CA LEU A 111 -20.42 -29.23 -7.59
C LEU A 111 -21.13 -28.03 -6.93
N GLU A 112 -22.33 -28.24 -6.43
CA GLU A 112 -23.04 -27.21 -5.66
C GLU A 112 -22.32 -26.93 -4.35
N LEU A 113 -21.83 -27.98 -3.67
CA LEU A 113 -20.98 -27.82 -2.50
C LEU A 113 -19.73 -27.01 -2.81
N THR A 114 -19.05 -27.32 -3.92
CA THR A 114 -17.86 -26.56 -4.37
C THR A 114 -18.16 -25.08 -4.52
N ALA A 115 -19.26 -24.71 -5.18
CA ALA A 115 -19.62 -23.31 -5.36
C ALA A 115 -19.83 -22.58 -4.03
N ARG A 116 -20.45 -23.24 -3.03
CA ARG A 116 -20.64 -22.69 -1.67
C ARG A 116 -19.33 -22.53 -0.93
N VAL A 117 -18.43 -23.52 -1.05
CA VAL A 117 -17.11 -23.47 -0.42
C VAL A 117 -16.28 -22.33 -1.00
N ARG A 118 -16.33 -22.09 -2.31
CA ARG A 118 -15.64 -20.95 -2.94
C ARG A 118 -16.14 -19.59 -2.42
N GLN A 119 -17.46 -19.44 -2.23
CA GLN A 119 -18.03 -18.24 -1.63
C GLN A 119 -17.56 -18.04 -0.17
N LEU A 120 -17.49 -19.14 0.59
CA LEU A 120 -16.98 -19.09 1.97
C LEU A 120 -15.50 -18.71 1.98
N ASP A 121 -14.67 -19.34 1.16
CA ASP A 121 -13.24 -19.08 1.02
C ASP A 121 -12.96 -17.60 0.72
N GLU A 122 -13.69 -16.99 -0.22
CA GLU A 122 -13.59 -15.57 -0.53
C GLU A 122 -13.90 -14.68 0.68
N SER A 123 -14.93 -15.03 1.44
CA SER A 123 -15.38 -14.23 2.60
C SER A 123 -14.36 -14.16 3.73
N ILE A 124 -13.56 -15.23 3.91
CA ILE A 124 -12.57 -15.36 4.99
C ILE A 124 -11.12 -15.30 4.52
N ASN A 125 -10.90 -15.01 3.22
CA ASN A 125 -9.57 -15.00 2.59
C ASN A 125 -8.80 -16.31 2.84
N HIS A 126 -9.45 -17.42 2.55
CA HIS A 126 -8.93 -18.78 2.67
C HIS A 126 -8.91 -19.47 1.32
N TYR A 127 -8.18 -20.57 1.19
CA TYR A 127 -8.20 -21.40 0.01
C TYR A 127 -8.30 -22.86 0.42
N THR A 128 -9.40 -23.50 0.01
CA THR A 128 -9.65 -24.92 0.18
C THR A 128 -9.35 -25.66 -1.12
N TYR A 129 -8.44 -26.63 -1.12
CA TYR A 129 -8.20 -27.48 -2.30
C TYR A 129 -9.31 -28.53 -2.38
N ILE A 130 -10.08 -28.50 -3.47
CA ILE A 130 -11.29 -29.33 -3.63
C ILE A 130 -11.02 -30.45 -4.61
N VAL A 131 -11.16 -31.68 -4.13
CA VAL A 131 -11.05 -32.92 -4.93
C VAL A 131 -12.41 -33.60 -4.95
N LEU A 132 -12.97 -33.81 -6.13
CA LEU A 132 -14.19 -34.56 -6.28
C LEU A 132 -13.91 -36.05 -6.55
N LEU A 133 -14.64 -36.91 -5.84
CA LEU A 133 -14.65 -38.35 -6.05
C LEU A 133 -15.75 -38.71 -7.06
N THR A 134 -15.39 -39.23 -8.22
CA THR A 134 -16.33 -39.47 -9.31
C THR A 134 -16.41 -40.95 -9.68
N GLY A 135 -17.61 -41.46 -9.94
CA GLY A 135 -17.85 -42.74 -10.61
C GLY A 135 -18.16 -42.59 -12.10
N LYS A 136 -18.18 -41.34 -12.62
CA LYS A 136 -18.50 -41.07 -14.01
C LYS A 136 -17.24 -40.81 -14.81
N GLU A 137 -17.14 -41.39 -15.99
CA GLU A 137 -16.14 -41.11 -17.00
C GLU A 137 -16.79 -40.27 -18.13
N GLY A 138 -16.27 -39.06 -18.39
CA GLY A 138 -16.74 -38.19 -19.47
C GLY A 138 -16.01 -36.88 -19.49
N GLU A 139 -15.27 -36.60 -20.57
CA GLU A 139 -14.42 -35.40 -20.71
C GLU A 139 -15.20 -34.08 -20.59
N ASN A 140 -16.43 -34.00 -21.06
CA ASN A 140 -17.23 -32.77 -21.04
C ASN A 140 -17.69 -32.37 -19.65
N VAL A 141 -17.86 -33.34 -18.75
CA VAL A 141 -18.35 -33.11 -17.38
C VAL A 141 -17.20 -32.59 -16.49
N LEU A 142 -15.98 -33.02 -16.75
CA LEU A 142 -14.81 -32.58 -16.00
C LEU A 142 -14.46 -31.12 -16.29
N GLY A 143 -14.59 -30.65 -17.55
CA GLY A 143 -14.35 -29.25 -17.92
C GLY A 143 -15.28 -28.29 -17.15
N GLU A 144 -16.59 -28.59 -17.12
CA GLU A 144 -17.55 -27.76 -16.38
C GLU A 144 -17.25 -27.69 -14.88
N ALA A 145 -16.73 -28.76 -14.32
CA ALA A 145 -16.42 -28.80 -12.90
C ALA A 145 -15.18 -27.95 -12.55
N PHE A 146 -14.15 -27.91 -13.40
CA PHE A 146 -13.02 -26.98 -13.24
C PHE A 146 -13.49 -25.51 -13.31
N ASP A 147 -14.38 -25.18 -14.24
CA ASP A 147 -14.96 -23.84 -14.35
C ASP A 147 -15.76 -23.43 -13.10
N ARG A 148 -16.30 -24.41 -12.37
CA ARG A 148 -16.99 -24.20 -11.09
C ARG A 148 -16.06 -24.17 -9.88
N GLY A 149 -14.75 -24.32 -10.09
CA GLY A 149 -13.73 -24.17 -9.06
C GLY A 149 -13.28 -25.45 -8.36
N VAL A 150 -13.52 -26.62 -8.97
CA VAL A 150 -12.90 -27.88 -8.54
C VAL A 150 -11.43 -27.89 -8.93
N ASP A 151 -10.55 -28.35 -8.05
CA ASP A 151 -9.10 -28.36 -8.32
C ASP A 151 -8.61 -29.67 -8.90
N ASP A 152 -9.25 -30.79 -8.52
CA ASP A 152 -8.85 -32.12 -8.99
C ASP A 152 -9.97 -33.16 -8.86
N PHE A 153 -9.74 -34.32 -9.47
CA PHE A 153 -10.67 -35.45 -9.45
C PHE A 153 -9.97 -36.76 -9.15
N VAL A 154 -10.68 -37.63 -8.46
CA VAL A 154 -10.27 -39.02 -8.24
C VAL A 154 -11.39 -39.96 -8.68
N SER A 155 -11.11 -40.87 -9.60
CA SER A 155 -12.05 -41.94 -9.94
C SER A 155 -12.23 -42.91 -8.76
N LYS A 156 -13.49 -43.20 -8.39
CA LYS A 156 -13.79 -44.20 -7.35
C LYS A 156 -13.21 -45.57 -7.70
N ALA A 157 -13.11 -45.93 -8.99
CA ALA A 157 -12.52 -47.16 -9.44
C ALA A 157 -11.01 -47.26 -9.22
N ALA A 158 -10.31 -46.11 -9.28
CA ALA A 158 -8.86 -46.01 -9.12
C ALA A 158 -8.44 -45.35 -7.80
N MET A 159 -9.37 -45.21 -6.85
CA MET A 159 -9.18 -44.48 -5.58
C MET A 159 -7.95 -44.98 -4.79
N ASN A 160 -7.76 -46.30 -4.68
CA ASN A 160 -6.62 -46.88 -3.95
C ASN A 160 -5.26 -46.46 -4.49
N GLU A 161 -5.15 -46.19 -5.79
CA GLU A 161 -3.89 -45.82 -6.46
C GLU A 161 -3.71 -44.31 -6.58
N GLN A 162 -4.79 -43.57 -6.79
CA GLN A 162 -4.75 -42.14 -7.13
C GLN A 162 -4.92 -41.20 -5.93
N LEU A 163 -5.66 -41.61 -4.88
CA LEU A 163 -6.02 -40.72 -3.77
C LEU A 163 -4.80 -40.12 -3.07
N VAL A 164 -3.90 -40.97 -2.56
CA VAL A 164 -2.77 -40.50 -1.76
C VAL A 164 -1.81 -39.63 -2.57
N PRO A 165 -1.40 -39.94 -3.82
CA PRO A 165 -0.60 -39.06 -4.64
C PRO A 165 -1.24 -37.70 -4.91
N ARG A 166 -2.58 -37.64 -5.08
CA ARG A 166 -3.30 -36.37 -5.28
C ARG A 166 -3.33 -35.54 -4.00
N ILE A 167 -3.51 -36.16 -2.86
CA ILE A 167 -3.44 -35.46 -1.58
C ILE A 167 -2.04 -34.93 -1.30
N TYR A 168 -0.98 -35.63 -1.69
CA TYR A 168 0.38 -35.10 -1.61
C TYR A 168 0.58 -33.85 -2.48
N ALA A 169 -0.03 -33.82 -3.66
CA ALA A 169 0.00 -32.64 -4.52
C ALA A 169 -0.79 -31.48 -3.88
N ALA A 170 -1.99 -31.76 -3.35
CA ALA A 170 -2.81 -30.81 -2.63
C ALA A 170 -2.09 -30.22 -1.41
N ASP A 171 -1.45 -31.07 -0.58
CA ASP A 171 -0.68 -30.66 0.60
C ASP A 171 0.43 -29.64 0.23
N ARG A 172 1.22 -29.93 -0.80
CA ARG A 172 2.25 -29.01 -1.27
C ARG A 172 1.68 -27.68 -1.74
N LEU A 173 0.56 -27.70 -2.47
CA LEU A 173 -0.08 -26.51 -2.99
C LEU A 173 -0.70 -25.68 -1.87
N CYS A 174 -1.46 -26.33 -0.97
CA CYS A 174 -2.07 -25.66 0.17
C CYS A 174 -1.04 -24.97 1.06
N ASN A 175 0.05 -25.66 1.41
CA ASN A 175 1.14 -25.07 2.21
C ASN A 175 1.76 -23.86 1.52
N THR A 176 1.93 -23.90 0.20
CA THR A 176 2.49 -22.77 -0.56
C THR A 176 1.51 -21.60 -0.60
N LEU A 177 0.24 -21.86 -0.89
CA LEU A 177 -0.80 -20.82 -0.97
C LEU A 177 -1.06 -20.17 0.39
N GLN A 178 -1.16 -20.94 1.45
CA GLN A 178 -1.35 -20.41 2.80
C GLN A 178 -0.18 -19.52 3.22
N ARG A 179 1.06 -19.95 2.92
CA ARG A 179 2.23 -19.10 3.18
C ARG A 179 2.17 -17.78 2.41
N LEU A 180 1.82 -17.82 1.12
CA LEU A 180 1.69 -16.61 0.31
C LEU A 180 0.57 -15.67 0.80
N LEU A 181 -0.56 -16.21 1.25
CA LEU A 181 -1.65 -15.43 1.83
C LEU A 181 -1.20 -14.72 3.11
N VAL A 182 -0.51 -15.43 4.00
CA VAL A 182 0.04 -14.83 5.23
C VAL A 182 1.09 -13.77 4.91
N GLU A 183 2.04 -14.04 3.99
CA GLU A 183 3.05 -13.07 3.56
C GLU A 183 2.40 -11.82 2.95
N ASN A 184 1.40 -11.98 2.10
CA ASN A 184 0.67 -10.86 1.48
C ASN A 184 -0.04 -10.00 2.53
N ARG A 185 -0.71 -10.63 3.49
CA ARG A 185 -1.33 -9.92 4.61
C ARG A 185 -0.31 -9.12 5.42
N LEU A 186 0.81 -9.73 5.78
CA LEU A 186 1.88 -9.06 6.54
C LEU A 186 2.49 -7.89 5.74
N LEU A 187 2.67 -8.05 4.44
CA LEU A 187 3.14 -6.97 3.57
C LEU A 187 2.14 -5.81 3.54
N THR A 188 0.86 -6.09 3.39
CA THR A 188 -0.20 -5.07 3.38
C THR A 188 -0.27 -4.32 4.72
N GLU A 189 -0.19 -5.04 5.85
CA GLU A 189 -0.15 -4.43 7.18
C GLU A 189 1.11 -3.58 7.40
N ASN A 190 2.27 -4.02 6.88
CA ASN A 190 3.51 -3.25 6.97
C ASN A 190 3.48 -1.99 6.11
N ILE A 191 2.92 -2.07 4.89
CA ILE A 191 2.71 -0.89 4.02
C ILE A 191 1.82 0.12 4.75
N ALA A 192 0.69 -0.30 5.30
CA ALA A 192 -0.21 0.58 6.05
C ALA A 192 0.50 1.25 7.24
N ARG A 193 1.32 0.50 8.00
CA ARG A 193 2.12 1.08 9.11
C ARG A 193 3.19 2.05 8.63
N MET A 194 3.83 1.78 7.48
CA MET A 194 4.81 2.71 6.89
C MET A 194 4.13 3.99 6.41
N GLU A 195 2.97 3.89 5.79
CA GLU A 195 2.16 5.03 5.40
C GLU A 195 1.68 5.84 6.60
N GLU A 196 1.31 5.18 7.70
CA GLU A 196 0.97 5.84 8.96
C GLU A 196 2.14 6.64 9.57
N ARG A 197 3.35 6.18 9.42
CA ARG A 197 4.57 6.85 9.93
C ARG A 197 5.13 7.89 8.97
N ASN A 198 4.71 7.84 7.72
CA ASN A 198 5.18 8.81 6.73
C ASN A 198 4.54 10.18 6.99
N LEU A 199 5.37 11.16 7.29
CA LEU A 199 5.00 12.54 7.56
C LEU A 199 5.30 13.47 6.37
N VAL A 200 5.77 12.90 5.25
CA VAL A 200 6.20 13.64 4.07
C VAL A 200 5.27 13.34 2.89
N ASP A 201 4.94 14.35 2.13
CA ASP A 201 4.27 14.23 0.84
C ASP A 201 5.27 13.75 -0.22
N THR A 202 4.99 12.62 -0.83
CA THR A 202 5.91 11.93 -1.77
C THR A 202 6.15 12.69 -3.07
N LEU A 203 5.23 13.57 -3.49
CA LEU A 203 5.39 14.37 -4.68
C LEU A 203 6.29 15.58 -4.45
N THR A 204 6.03 16.34 -3.39
CA THR A 204 6.65 17.64 -3.17
C THR A 204 7.80 17.63 -2.18
N GLY A 205 7.93 16.57 -1.37
CA GLY A 205 8.89 16.50 -0.27
C GLY A 205 8.54 17.39 0.93
N LEU A 206 7.38 18.06 0.90
CA LEU A 206 6.85 18.85 2.02
C LEU A 206 6.23 17.95 3.08
N GLY A 207 5.81 18.52 4.21
CA GLY A 207 4.97 17.80 5.14
C GLY A 207 3.64 17.35 4.50
N ASN A 208 3.07 16.27 4.99
CA ASN A 208 1.74 15.79 4.61
C ASN A 208 0.67 16.23 5.63
N PRO A 209 -0.65 15.96 5.43
CA PRO A 209 -1.70 16.35 6.35
C PRO A 209 -1.54 15.81 7.79
N ARG A 210 -0.89 14.65 7.97
CA ARG A 210 -0.57 14.12 9.31
C ARG A 210 0.49 14.96 10.01
N TYR A 211 1.52 15.34 9.27
CA TYR A 211 2.56 16.24 9.79
C TYR A 211 1.98 17.59 10.20
N LEU A 212 1.01 18.13 9.40
CA LEU A 212 0.29 19.34 9.77
C LEU A 212 -0.36 19.20 11.15
N ARG A 213 -1.16 18.15 11.36
CA ARG A 213 -1.89 17.93 12.62
C ARG A 213 -0.93 17.80 13.80
N GLN A 214 0.15 17.06 13.63
CA GLN A 214 1.18 16.91 14.66
C GLN A 214 1.81 18.27 14.99
N LYS A 215 2.22 19.04 13.99
CA LYS A 215 2.86 20.33 14.18
C LYS A 215 1.93 21.39 14.72
N LEU A 216 0.64 21.37 14.35
CA LEU A 216 -0.37 22.23 14.98
C LEU A 216 -0.53 21.92 16.46
N ALA A 217 -0.62 20.63 16.84
CA ALA A 217 -0.71 20.25 18.24
C ALA A 217 0.51 20.74 19.06
N ASP A 218 1.72 20.55 18.51
CA ASP A 218 2.96 21.00 19.13
C ASP A 218 2.99 22.53 19.28
N SER A 219 2.59 23.25 18.21
CA SER A 219 2.58 24.72 18.18
C SER A 219 1.54 25.32 19.12
N LEU A 220 0.33 24.76 19.20
CA LEU A 220 -0.70 25.19 20.15
C LEU A 220 -0.22 25.02 21.59
N ARG A 221 0.38 23.86 21.90
CA ARG A 221 0.97 23.61 23.24
C ARG A 221 2.12 24.57 23.55
N GLN A 222 2.92 24.91 22.55
CA GLN A 222 4.01 25.86 22.72
C GLN A 222 3.47 27.27 23.04
N VAL A 223 2.45 27.74 22.31
CA VAL A 223 1.80 29.04 22.56
C VAL A 223 1.15 29.06 23.96
N GLU A 224 0.49 27.97 24.37
CA GLU A 224 -0.11 27.83 25.68
C GLU A 224 0.93 27.92 26.83
N THR A 225 2.08 27.24 26.67
CA THR A 225 3.06 27.08 27.76
C THR A 225 4.13 28.18 27.79
N ARG A 226 4.52 28.71 26.62
CA ARG A 226 5.63 29.68 26.49
C ARG A 226 5.18 31.05 26.02
N GLY A 227 3.91 31.23 25.66
CA GLY A 227 3.41 32.45 25.04
C GLY A 227 3.78 32.58 23.57
N GLY A 228 3.61 33.80 23.04
CA GLY A 228 3.71 34.07 21.61
C GLY A 228 2.39 33.85 20.90
N ALA A 229 2.44 33.82 19.58
CA ALA A 229 1.26 33.61 18.74
C ALA A 229 1.53 32.61 17.63
N LEU A 230 0.49 31.89 17.23
CA LEU A 230 0.46 30.99 16.09
C LEU A 230 -0.23 31.67 14.93
N CYS A 231 0.42 31.71 13.77
CA CYS A 231 -0.20 32.02 12.49
C CYS A 231 -0.33 30.73 11.67
N TYR A 232 -1.55 30.34 11.37
CA TYR A 232 -1.86 29.28 10.43
C TYR A 232 -2.36 29.90 9.13
N LEU A 233 -1.72 29.55 8.01
CA LEU A 233 -2.11 30.01 6.68
C LEU A 233 -2.51 28.81 5.83
N LEU A 234 -3.61 28.97 5.11
CA LEU A 234 -4.08 28.04 4.11
C LEU A 234 -4.00 28.71 2.74
N VAL A 235 -3.24 28.12 1.84
CA VAL A 235 -3.06 28.59 0.45
C VAL A 235 -3.88 27.68 -0.45
N GLY A 236 -4.83 28.22 -1.17
CA GLY A 236 -5.65 27.49 -2.12
C GLY A 236 -5.45 27.96 -3.56
N MET A 237 -5.52 27.02 -4.48
CA MET A 237 -5.38 27.22 -5.92
C MET A 237 -6.65 26.73 -6.64
N PRO A 238 -7.71 27.53 -6.71
CA PRO A 238 -9.01 27.09 -7.22
C PRO A 238 -9.00 26.67 -8.69
N GLU A 239 -8.03 27.15 -9.45
CA GLU A 239 -7.87 26.83 -10.87
C GLU A 239 -7.11 25.50 -11.11
N ALA A 240 -6.46 24.93 -10.09
CA ALA A 240 -5.63 23.74 -10.25
C ALA A 240 -6.38 22.51 -10.83
N PRO A 241 -7.60 22.19 -10.40
CA PRO A 241 -8.36 21.07 -10.98
C PRO A 241 -8.71 21.30 -12.46
N VAL A 242 -9.07 22.53 -12.84
CA VAL A 242 -9.39 22.89 -14.23
C VAL A 242 -8.15 22.79 -15.12
N LEU A 243 -7.01 23.28 -14.62
CA LEU A 243 -5.72 23.17 -15.30
C LEU A 243 -5.28 21.70 -15.46
N ARG A 244 -5.49 20.88 -14.45
CA ARG A 244 -5.24 19.43 -14.53
C ARG A 244 -6.08 18.77 -15.61
N GLN A 245 -7.38 19.07 -15.66
CA GLN A 245 -8.29 18.53 -16.68
C GLN A 245 -7.88 18.96 -18.10
N ARG A 246 -7.38 20.18 -18.26
CA ARG A 246 -7.00 20.78 -19.56
C ARG A 246 -5.66 20.27 -20.07
N HIS A 247 -4.65 20.15 -19.19
CA HIS A 247 -3.25 19.91 -19.55
C HIS A 247 -2.73 18.54 -19.14
N GLY A 248 -3.50 17.80 -18.35
CA GLY A 248 -3.17 16.44 -17.92
C GLY A 248 -2.36 16.37 -16.63
N GLU A 249 -2.13 15.14 -16.19
CA GLU A 249 -1.52 14.81 -14.89
C GLU A 249 -0.05 15.25 -14.79
N SER A 250 0.73 15.08 -15.86
CA SER A 250 2.15 15.44 -15.88
C SER A 250 2.35 16.93 -15.64
N PHE A 251 1.58 17.76 -16.34
CA PHE A 251 1.55 19.20 -16.15
C PHE A 251 1.16 19.58 -14.71
N HIS A 252 0.13 18.94 -14.16
CA HIS A 252 -0.31 19.22 -12.80
C HIS A 252 0.77 18.93 -11.76
N ARG A 253 1.50 17.82 -11.93
CA ARG A 253 2.66 17.49 -11.08
C ARG A 253 3.77 18.53 -11.16
N GLU A 254 4.11 18.98 -12.35
CA GLU A 254 5.11 20.04 -12.54
C GLU A 254 4.70 21.35 -11.86
N LEU A 255 3.41 21.72 -11.99
CA LEU A 255 2.85 22.90 -11.36
C LEU A 255 2.94 22.83 -9.84
N LEU A 256 2.50 21.72 -9.23
CA LEU A 256 2.59 21.50 -7.78
C LEU A 256 4.04 21.56 -7.27
N LEU A 257 4.98 20.95 -7.99
CA LEU A 257 6.40 21.03 -7.68
C LEU A 257 6.92 22.47 -7.78
N GLY A 258 6.49 23.22 -8.79
CA GLY A 258 6.83 24.62 -8.97
C GLY A 258 6.33 25.50 -7.82
N VAL A 259 5.07 25.28 -7.41
CA VAL A 259 4.46 25.98 -6.26
C VAL A 259 5.19 25.63 -4.96
N ALA A 260 5.42 24.35 -4.70
CA ALA A 260 6.12 23.89 -3.51
C ALA A 260 7.51 24.52 -3.36
N ARG A 261 8.32 24.50 -4.44
CA ARG A 261 9.65 25.12 -4.45
C ARG A 261 9.58 26.61 -4.19
N ARG A 262 8.60 27.31 -4.77
CA ARG A 262 8.42 28.75 -4.57
C ARG A 262 8.01 29.06 -3.14
N LEU A 263 7.09 28.31 -2.57
CA LEU A 263 6.70 28.44 -1.16
C LEU A 263 7.91 28.25 -0.24
N GLN A 264 8.71 27.20 -0.45
CA GLN A 264 9.94 26.97 0.32
C GLN A 264 10.93 28.15 0.27
N GLN A 265 11.01 28.87 -0.84
CA GLN A 265 11.88 30.05 -0.96
C GLN A 265 11.32 31.31 -0.27
N LEU A 266 10.02 31.33 0.01
CA LEU A 266 9.32 32.48 0.57
C LEU A 266 9.09 32.39 2.06
N VAL A 267 9.12 31.19 2.63
CA VAL A 267 8.94 30.91 4.07
C VAL A 267 10.27 30.97 4.83
N ARG A 268 10.21 31.13 6.13
CA ARG A 268 11.39 31.09 7.01
C ARG A 268 11.83 29.64 7.24
N PRO A 269 13.11 29.38 7.57
CA PRO A 269 13.60 28.01 7.81
C PRO A 269 12.89 27.24 8.91
N LEU A 270 12.31 27.95 9.88
CA LEU A 270 11.58 27.36 11.03
C LEU A 270 10.08 27.22 10.76
N ASP A 271 9.58 27.78 9.68
CA ASP A 271 8.18 27.63 9.31
C ASP A 271 7.90 26.22 8.81
N VAL A 272 6.72 25.70 9.15
CA VAL A 272 6.29 24.38 8.74
C VAL A 272 5.42 24.51 7.50
N LEU A 273 5.91 23.96 6.38
CA LEU A 273 5.19 23.96 5.10
C LEU A 273 4.69 22.56 4.77
N VAL A 274 3.42 22.47 4.42
CA VAL A 274 2.71 21.22 4.20
C VAL A 274 1.90 21.27 2.91
N ARG A 275 1.84 20.17 2.18
CA ARG A 275 0.86 19.96 1.12
C ARG A 275 -0.31 19.15 1.65
N LEU A 276 -1.52 19.66 1.51
CA LEU A 276 -2.75 19.01 2.00
C LEU A 276 -3.35 18.08 0.95
N ASP A 277 -3.48 18.60 -0.27
CA ASP A 277 -4.10 17.89 -1.38
C ASP A 277 -3.64 18.45 -2.74
N GLU A 278 -4.44 18.25 -3.79
CA GLU A 278 -4.13 18.66 -5.16
C GLU A 278 -4.18 20.18 -5.39
N GLN A 279 -4.74 20.93 -4.47
CA GLN A 279 -4.94 22.38 -4.63
C GLN A 279 -4.62 23.20 -3.38
N HIS A 280 -4.31 22.55 -2.24
CA HIS A 280 -4.09 23.23 -0.98
C HIS A 280 -2.70 22.98 -0.40
N PHE A 281 -2.08 24.08 0.07
CA PHE A 281 -0.89 24.05 0.92
C PHE A 281 -1.18 24.76 2.23
N ALA A 282 -0.48 24.37 3.29
CA ALA A 282 -0.58 24.99 4.58
C ALA A 282 0.77 25.45 5.10
N LEU A 283 0.76 26.54 5.84
CA LEU A 283 1.93 27.10 6.50
C LEU A 283 1.61 27.33 7.97
N ILE A 284 2.49 26.86 8.86
CA ILE A 284 2.47 27.18 10.29
C ILE A 284 3.69 28.01 10.59
N THR A 285 3.50 29.17 11.20
CA THR A 285 4.59 30.00 11.70
C THR A 285 4.28 30.46 13.12
N LEU A 286 5.29 30.45 13.97
CA LEU A 286 5.23 30.99 15.33
C LEU A 286 5.88 32.36 15.35
N VAL A 287 5.22 33.29 15.97
CA VAL A 287 5.65 34.69 16.09
C VAL A 287 5.60 35.13 17.56
N GLU A 288 6.29 36.23 17.87
CA GLU A 288 6.34 36.73 19.24
C GLU A 288 5.02 37.39 19.66
N ASP A 289 4.34 38.05 18.72
CA ASP A 289 3.10 38.79 19.00
C ASP A 289 2.04 38.50 17.93
N LEU A 290 0.76 38.44 18.37
CA LEU A 290 -0.39 38.25 17.48
C LEU A 290 -0.51 39.37 16.42
N HIS A 291 0.02 40.57 16.68
CA HIS A 291 0.06 41.64 15.68
C HIS A 291 0.87 41.32 14.45
N GLU A 292 1.88 40.45 14.56
CA GLU A 292 2.64 39.96 13.44
C GLU A 292 1.83 39.04 12.51
N CYS A 293 0.75 38.43 12.99
CA CYS A 293 -0.21 37.71 12.18
C CYS A 293 -1.08 38.71 11.39
N SER A 294 -0.50 39.32 10.38
CA SER A 294 -1.14 40.36 9.55
C SER A 294 -0.94 40.10 8.05
N SER A 295 -1.84 40.59 7.23
CA SER A 295 -1.70 40.48 5.77
C SER A 295 -0.44 41.13 5.24
N SER A 296 0.08 42.16 5.90
CA SER A 296 1.34 42.83 5.52
C SER A 296 2.57 41.94 5.74
N SER A 297 2.58 41.13 6.82
CA SER A 297 3.69 40.21 7.13
C SER A 297 3.84 39.12 6.06
N PHE A 298 2.74 38.72 5.47
CA PHE A 298 2.72 37.66 4.43
C PHE A 298 2.51 38.16 3.00
N LYS A 299 2.63 39.51 2.78
CA LYS A 299 2.50 40.09 1.47
C LYS A 299 3.46 39.48 0.45
N ARG A 300 4.71 39.22 0.85
CA ARG A 300 5.72 38.61 -0.01
C ARG A 300 5.30 37.20 -0.48
N LEU A 301 4.64 36.44 0.40
CA LEU A 301 4.09 35.11 0.05
C LEU A 301 2.98 35.24 -0.99
N HIS A 302 2.02 36.13 -0.75
CA HIS A 302 0.93 36.42 -1.67
C HIS A 302 1.43 36.88 -3.05
N ASP A 303 2.31 37.89 -3.08
CA ASP A 303 2.85 38.45 -4.30
C ASP A 303 3.71 37.43 -5.05
N GLY A 304 4.47 36.63 -4.34
CA GLY A 304 5.29 35.56 -4.92
C GLY A 304 4.47 34.46 -5.63
N LEU A 305 3.25 34.20 -5.19
CA LEU A 305 2.36 33.22 -5.82
C LEU A 305 1.56 33.85 -6.98
N ASN A 306 1.07 35.07 -6.82
CA ASN A 306 0.12 35.69 -7.75
C ASN A 306 0.77 36.56 -8.85
N LEU A 307 1.93 37.17 -8.60
CA LEU A 307 2.56 38.09 -9.56
C LEU A 307 3.65 37.44 -10.41
N LYS A 308 4.01 36.18 -10.13
CA LYS A 308 5.10 35.51 -10.85
C LYS A 308 4.58 34.18 -11.44
N ALA A 309 4.70 34.07 -12.76
CA ALA A 309 4.33 32.84 -13.46
C ALA A 309 5.19 31.62 -13.04
N PHE A 310 4.65 30.45 -13.19
CA PHE A 310 5.31 29.16 -12.98
C PHE A 310 5.77 28.60 -14.32
N LYS A 311 7.03 28.17 -14.38
CA LYS A 311 7.57 27.51 -15.57
C LYS A 311 7.13 26.04 -15.56
N THR A 312 6.51 25.62 -16.65
CA THR A 312 6.07 24.23 -16.89
C THR A 312 6.53 23.78 -18.27
N SER A 313 6.34 22.52 -18.61
CA SER A 313 6.59 21.97 -19.95
C SER A 313 5.77 22.68 -21.05
N GLU A 314 4.61 23.22 -20.71
CA GLU A 314 3.72 23.97 -21.61
C GLU A 314 3.95 25.49 -21.62
N GLY A 315 5.02 25.96 -20.98
CA GLY A 315 5.35 27.36 -20.90
C GLY A 315 5.18 27.99 -19.52
N PHE A 316 4.88 29.29 -19.49
CA PHE A 316 4.72 30.05 -18.26
C PHE A 316 3.23 30.18 -17.90
N ILE A 317 2.84 29.69 -16.74
CA ILE A 317 1.47 29.71 -16.25
C ILE A 317 1.37 30.62 -15.03
N SER A 318 0.43 31.56 -15.06
CA SER A 318 0.06 32.37 -13.90
C SER A 318 -1.08 31.67 -13.15
N LEU A 319 -0.97 31.65 -11.83
CA LEU A 319 -2.01 31.13 -10.93
C LEU A 319 -2.64 32.26 -10.14
N LYS A 320 -3.92 32.12 -9.81
CA LYS A 320 -4.58 32.93 -8.80
C LYS A 320 -4.73 32.11 -7.53
N ALA A 321 -3.81 32.34 -6.59
CA ALA A 321 -3.84 31.70 -5.28
C ALA A 321 -4.57 32.58 -4.27
N GLY A 322 -5.52 32.01 -3.53
CA GLY A 322 -6.10 32.65 -2.35
C GLY A 322 -5.31 32.23 -1.11
N ILE A 323 -5.18 33.13 -0.15
CA ILE A 323 -4.54 32.86 1.13
C ILE A 323 -5.52 33.24 2.26
N ALA A 324 -5.89 32.26 3.06
CA ALA A 324 -6.63 32.44 4.30
C ALA A 324 -5.66 32.34 5.47
N MET A 325 -5.76 33.20 6.46
CA MET A 325 -4.88 33.25 7.62
C MET A 325 -5.69 33.36 8.91
N LEU A 326 -5.38 32.49 9.85
CA LEU A 326 -5.89 32.55 11.23
C LEU A 326 -4.73 32.73 12.18
N GLY A 327 -4.80 33.81 12.98
CA GLY A 327 -3.87 34.09 14.07
C GLY A 327 -4.53 33.88 15.42
N LEU A 328 -3.79 33.28 16.36
CA LEU A 328 -4.23 33.08 17.74
C LEU A 328 -3.04 33.17 18.70
N ASP A 329 -3.31 33.60 19.92
CA ASP A 329 -2.38 33.58 21.06
C ASP A 329 -2.93 32.71 22.20
N SER A 330 -2.26 32.72 23.34
CA SER A 330 -2.67 31.93 24.50
C SER A 330 -4.05 32.31 25.05
N GLY A 331 -4.52 33.53 24.80
CA GLY A 331 -5.84 34.00 25.25
C GLY A 331 -7.01 33.38 24.47
N ALA A 332 -6.75 32.78 23.29
CA ALA A 332 -7.76 32.11 22.46
C ALA A 332 -7.83 30.60 22.71
N LEU A 333 -7.04 30.06 23.64
CA LEU A 333 -6.99 28.62 23.94
C LEU A 333 -7.94 28.28 25.11
N PRO A 334 -8.48 27.02 25.16
CA PRO A 334 -8.21 25.91 24.27
C PRO A 334 -9.00 25.97 22.95
N LEU A 335 -8.32 25.75 21.84
CA LEU A 335 -8.93 25.62 20.53
C LEU A 335 -8.59 24.25 19.92
N GLY A 336 -9.59 23.52 19.43
CA GLY A 336 -9.40 22.27 18.74
C GLY A 336 -8.76 22.45 17.37
N ILE A 337 -7.88 21.50 16.96
CA ILE A 337 -7.22 21.55 15.63
C ILE A 337 -8.26 21.56 14.50
N ASP A 338 -9.30 20.74 14.60
CA ASP A 338 -10.33 20.67 13.55
C ASP A 338 -11.11 21.98 13.43
N GLU A 339 -11.38 22.64 14.55
CA GLU A 339 -12.01 23.95 14.57
C GLU A 339 -11.12 25.04 13.94
N LEU A 340 -9.82 25.01 14.23
CA LEU A 340 -8.84 25.91 13.63
C LEU A 340 -8.80 25.74 12.12
N LEU A 341 -8.71 24.48 11.63
CA LEU A 341 -8.69 24.15 10.21
C LEU A 341 -9.98 24.62 9.52
N GLN A 342 -11.14 24.26 10.06
CA GLN A 342 -12.45 24.62 9.52
C GLN A 342 -12.66 26.13 9.45
N ARG A 343 -12.33 26.88 10.51
CA ARG A 343 -12.43 28.33 10.52
C ARG A 343 -11.55 28.99 9.47
N THR A 344 -10.34 28.46 9.27
CA THR A 344 -9.42 29.00 8.27
C THR A 344 -9.90 28.68 6.86
N GLU A 345 -10.40 27.47 6.61
CA GLU A 345 -10.96 27.06 5.33
C GLU A 345 -12.15 27.93 4.93
N ALA A 346 -13.02 28.28 5.87
CA ALA A 346 -14.18 29.14 5.65
C ALA A 346 -13.80 30.55 5.14
N LEU A 347 -12.55 30.99 5.30
CA LEU A 347 -12.07 32.28 4.78
C LEU A 347 -11.56 32.22 3.34
N LEU A 348 -11.33 31.04 2.78
CA LEU A 348 -10.80 30.90 1.41
C LEU A 348 -11.68 31.54 0.32
N PRO A 349 -13.01 31.41 0.34
CA PRO A 349 -13.88 32.08 -0.62
C PRO A 349 -13.69 33.58 -0.67
N ASP A 350 -13.55 34.22 0.48
CA ASP A 350 -13.28 35.66 0.58
C ASP A 350 -11.90 36.02 0.03
N ALA A 351 -10.89 35.19 0.28
CA ALA A 351 -9.56 35.36 -0.27
C ALA A 351 -9.56 35.28 -1.82
N TYR A 352 -10.33 34.34 -2.38
CA TYR A 352 -10.49 34.18 -3.83
C TYR A 352 -11.21 35.36 -4.46
N ALA A 353 -12.29 35.82 -3.83
CA ALA A 353 -13.12 36.93 -4.35
C ALA A 353 -12.39 38.28 -4.28
N SER A 354 -11.67 38.52 -3.18
CA SER A 354 -10.99 39.82 -2.95
C SER A 354 -9.61 39.91 -3.61
N GLY A 355 -8.97 38.78 -3.93
CA GLY A 355 -7.57 38.70 -4.35
C GLY A 355 -6.59 39.20 -3.28
N ARG A 356 -6.99 39.13 -2.00
CA ARG A 356 -6.21 39.57 -0.85
C ARG A 356 -6.11 38.42 0.17
N ILE A 357 -5.20 38.55 1.11
CA ILE A 357 -5.14 37.60 2.25
C ILE A 357 -6.36 37.85 3.15
N ALA A 358 -7.24 36.85 3.24
CA ALA A 358 -8.35 36.90 4.19
C ALA A 358 -7.82 36.54 5.59
N THR A 359 -8.08 37.38 6.58
CA THR A 359 -7.49 37.23 7.91
C THR A 359 -8.56 37.14 8.99
N CYS A 360 -8.39 36.22 9.91
CA CYS A 360 -9.14 36.11 11.14
C CYS A 360 -8.16 36.10 12.31
N ARG A 361 -8.46 36.89 13.34
CA ARG A 361 -7.77 36.82 14.64
C ARG A 361 -8.78 36.40 15.67
N LEU A 362 -8.45 35.37 16.42
CA LEU A 362 -9.33 34.94 17.49
C LEU A 362 -9.05 35.82 18.70
N PRO A 363 -10.07 36.52 19.23
CA PRO A 363 -9.93 37.30 20.46
C PRO A 363 -9.69 36.38 21.65
N ALA A 364 -9.02 36.90 22.66
CA ALA A 364 -8.93 36.21 23.96
C ALA A 364 -10.33 35.85 24.47
N LEU A 365 -10.49 34.59 24.89
CA LEU A 365 -11.68 34.13 25.56
C LEU A 365 -11.80 34.95 26.87
N ARG A 366 -12.85 35.76 27.00
CA ARG A 366 -13.13 36.56 28.21
C ARG A 366 -13.71 35.68 29.32
#